data_19a91b4783d83c2738060e87fbd19bff
#
_entry.id   19a91b4783d83c2738060e87fbd19bff
#
_cell.length_a   1.000
_cell.length_b   1.000
_cell.length_c   1.000
_cell.angle_alpha   90.00
_cell.angle_beta   90.00
_cell.angle_gamma   90.00
#
_symmetry.space_group_name_H-M   'P 1'
#
loop_
_entity.id
_entity.type
_entity.pdbx_description
1 polymer ?
#
loop_
_entity_poly.entity_id
_entity_poly.type
_entity_poly.pdbx_seq_one_letter_code
_entity_poly.pdbx_strand_id
1 'polypeptide(L)'
;MSHQTTIDTAAAGHAASSADKPGTAVRRWRTEDWIAVVLGFLVIVAVLSAFQWKVFDLRIVVPTFRWTTDAQIKSLTPGWIAALDSISKDASAKNQQNVVALSQGLREALVSKDRAAIEAAAGKLAAASGRTVIGALAGEIRAHAAASAESKVFTRDNLAKVLYVGVAFLIVTAIGVALVGWPVVPFLIGLPAVFGLAWLARLLAGNGLFVDWGIEYVIFALLLGLLISNTVGTPAWLKPAVQTEFFIKTGLVILGASLLFHEVLQAGALGIVQAVLSVFVVWYACFWLCRRLKVDDEFAVMLSTAVSICGVSAAIAACGAIQGDKKKLSYVTSLVLIVAVPMMIVMPWIAKSTGMDDLVAGAWLGGTLDTSASVVAAGALVSDAAMKTGVIVKFSQNALIGVAAFALAIWWAFKSGTTTGGRPSAGVIWQRFPKFVLGFVAASVVFSFLLPPDLVSGTKSALGEIRTWWFALAFVCIGLETRFVELATYEQGRPALAFIGAQTLNVFWTLLLAFLLFGGVIFAQPAIN
;
A
#
# COMPACT_ATOMS: atom_id res chain seq x y z
N MET A 1 -30.15 -6.26 -37.76
CA MET A 1 -28.77 -5.81 -37.99
C MET A 1 -28.10 -5.80 -36.64
N SER A 2 -27.35 -6.81 -36.36
CA SER A 2 -26.69 -7.11 -35.08
C SER A 2 -25.35 -6.44 -35.02
N HIS A 3 -25.17 -5.46 -34.13
CA HIS A 3 -23.84 -5.03 -33.70
C HIS A 3 -23.44 -5.84 -32.47
N GLN A 4 -22.67 -6.87 -32.71
CA GLN A 4 -21.91 -7.59 -31.70
C GLN A 4 -20.71 -6.71 -31.30
N THR A 5 -20.82 -6.04 -30.17
CA THR A 5 -19.69 -5.41 -29.50
C THR A 5 -18.81 -6.51 -28.92
N THR A 6 -17.68 -6.75 -29.54
CA THR A 6 -16.56 -7.54 -29.00
C THR A 6 -16.06 -6.86 -27.73
N ILE A 7 -16.40 -7.44 -26.58
CA ILE A 7 -15.87 -7.04 -25.27
C ILE A 7 -14.43 -7.53 -25.22
N ASP A 8 -13.51 -6.58 -25.18
CA ASP A 8 -12.08 -6.82 -25.07
C ASP A 8 -11.73 -7.50 -23.74
N THR A 9 -11.50 -8.80 -23.79
CA THR A 9 -11.10 -9.67 -22.66
C THR A 9 -9.61 -9.56 -22.30
N ALA A 10 -8.97 -8.42 -22.57
CA ALA A 10 -7.52 -8.28 -22.43
C ALA A 10 -7.01 -8.28 -20.97
N ALA A 11 -7.77 -7.75 -20.01
CA ALA A 11 -7.34 -7.73 -18.60
C ALA A 11 -7.48 -9.11 -17.91
N ALA A 12 -8.54 -9.87 -18.24
CA ALA A 12 -8.70 -11.25 -17.75
C ALA A 12 -7.78 -12.25 -18.46
N GLY A 13 -7.32 -11.91 -19.66
CA GLY A 13 -6.43 -12.75 -20.48
C GLY A 13 -5.02 -12.90 -19.94
N HIS A 14 -4.49 -11.90 -19.23
CA HIS A 14 -3.12 -11.97 -18.70
C HIS A 14 -3.01 -12.74 -17.38
N ALA A 15 -4.02 -12.72 -16.51
CA ALA A 15 -4.05 -13.56 -15.31
C ALA A 15 -4.35 -15.04 -15.61
N ALA A 16 -5.03 -15.34 -16.73
CA ALA A 16 -5.44 -16.71 -17.09
C ALA A 16 -4.44 -17.46 -18.01
N SER A 17 -3.47 -16.78 -18.60
CA SER A 17 -2.50 -17.37 -19.55
C SER A 17 -1.40 -18.21 -18.89
N SER A 18 -1.31 -18.24 -17.55
CA SER A 18 -0.29 -19.03 -16.83
C SER A 18 -0.76 -20.41 -16.33
N ALA A 19 -1.99 -20.81 -16.61
CA ALA A 19 -2.49 -22.15 -16.25
C ALA A 19 -2.23 -23.15 -17.37
N ASP A 20 -1.16 -23.90 -17.19
CA ASP A 20 -0.85 -25.25 -17.66
C ASP A 20 -0.83 -25.60 -19.16
N LYS A 21 0.40 -25.63 -19.69
CA LYS A 21 0.88 -26.72 -20.54
C LYS A 21 2.07 -27.39 -19.82
N PRO A 22 2.13 -28.74 -19.76
CA PRO A 22 3.22 -29.43 -19.06
C PRO A 22 4.51 -29.34 -19.89
N GLY A 23 5.51 -28.62 -19.36
CA GLY A 23 6.80 -28.52 -20.03
C GLY A 23 7.80 -27.64 -19.30
N THR A 24 8.79 -28.29 -18.67
CA THR A 24 10.11 -27.83 -18.23
C THR A 24 10.22 -27.04 -16.90
N ALA A 25 11.16 -27.48 -16.06
CA ALA A 25 11.51 -26.89 -14.76
C ALA A 25 11.81 -25.37 -14.83
N VAL A 26 12.24 -24.84 -15.97
CA VAL A 26 12.51 -23.42 -16.23
C VAL A 26 11.25 -22.55 -16.12
N ARG A 27 10.06 -23.09 -16.36
CA ARG A 27 8.80 -22.35 -16.30
C ARG A 27 8.28 -22.15 -14.86
N ARG A 28 8.72 -22.96 -13.89
CA ARG A 28 8.30 -22.87 -12.47
C ARG A 28 8.83 -21.62 -11.76
N TRP A 29 9.97 -21.06 -12.18
CA TRP A 29 10.64 -19.91 -11.56
C TRP A 29 10.29 -18.56 -12.20
N ARG A 30 9.59 -18.55 -13.37
CA ARG A 30 9.19 -17.34 -14.08
C ARG A 30 7.79 -16.86 -13.70
N THR A 31 7.41 -17.02 -12.44
CA THR A 31 6.17 -16.44 -11.94
C THR A 31 6.43 -15.00 -11.47
N GLU A 32 5.42 -14.17 -11.59
CA GLU A 32 5.45 -12.77 -11.13
C GLU A 32 5.94 -12.66 -9.68
N ASP A 33 5.48 -13.55 -8.79
CA ASP A 33 5.89 -13.58 -7.38
C ASP A 33 7.39 -13.79 -7.20
N TRP A 34 7.99 -14.77 -7.91
CA TRP A 34 9.43 -15.02 -7.83
C TRP A 34 10.24 -13.88 -8.44
N ILE A 35 9.75 -13.28 -9.53
CA ILE A 35 10.41 -12.14 -10.14
C ILE A 35 10.36 -10.92 -9.20
N ALA A 36 9.24 -10.69 -8.49
CA ALA A 36 9.16 -9.65 -7.47
C ALA A 36 10.18 -9.86 -6.34
N VAL A 37 10.41 -11.12 -5.91
CA VAL A 37 11.48 -11.45 -4.94
C VAL A 37 12.85 -11.10 -5.50
N VAL A 38 13.15 -11.55 -6.72
CA VAL A 38 14.44 -11.26 -7.37
C VAL A 38 14.68 -9.77 -7.51
N LEU A 39 13.69 -9.01 -7.98
CA LEU A 39 13.81 -7.55 -8.12
C LEU A 39 13.95 -6.84 -6.77
N GLY A 40 13.17 -7.24 -5.77
CA GLY A 40 13.30 -6.69 -4.42
C GLY A 40 14.70 -6.87 -3.85
N PHE A 41 15.26 -8.08 -3.95
CA PHE A 41 16.64 -8.34 -3.53
C PHE A 41 17.67 -7.67 -4.42
N LEU A 42 17.46 -7.57 -5.74
CA LEU A 42 18.35 -6.82 -6.62
C LEU A 42 18.46 -5.35 -6.17
N VAL A 43 17.33 -4.71 -5.86
CA VAL A 43 17.30 -3.33 -5.35
C VAL A 43 17.99 -3.25 -3.99
N ILE A 44 17.69 -4.16 -3.06
CA ILE A 44 18.33 -4.20 -1.73
C ILE A 44 19.84 -4.33 -1.88
N VAL A 45 20.33 -5.31 -2.65
CA VAL A 45 21.76 -5.53 -2.86
C VAL A 45 22.43 -4.34 -3.53
N ALA A 46 21.78 -3.71 -4.52
CA ALA A 46 22.30 -2.52 -5.18
C ALA A 46 22.48 -1.36 -4.20
N VAL A 47 21.51 -1.12 -3.32
CA VAL A 47 21.59 -0.06 -2.30
C VAL A 47 22.65 -0.36 -1.24
N LEU A 48 22.72 -1.60 -0.74
CA LEU A 48 23.73 -2.04 0.22
C LEU A 48 25.15 -1.92 -0.37
N SER A 49 25.33 -2.36 -1.61
CA SER A 49 26.62 -2.27 -2.32
C SER A 49 27.03 -0.83 -2.57
N ALA A 50 26.10 0.02 -2.99
CA ALA A 50 26.36 1.45 -3.20
C ALA A 50 26.81 2.15 -1.91
N PHE A 51 26.21 1.81 -0.78
CA PHE A 51 26.58 2.33 0.53
C PHE A 51 27.95 1.80 0.98
N GLN A 52 28.16 0.49 0.93
CA GLN A 52 29.38 -0.18 1.41
C GLN A 52 30.61 0.28 0.65
N TRP A 53 30.52 0.38 -0.66
CA TRP A 53 31.63 0.76 -1.52
C TRP A 53 31.71 2.26 -1.83
N LYS A 54 30.78 3.06 -1.25
CA LYS A 54 30.70 4.51 -1.45
C LYS A 54 30.69 4.92 -2.93
N VAL A 55 29.99 4.12 -3.75
CA VAL A 55 29.93 4.33 -5.22
C VAL A 55 29.30 5.68 -5.54
N PHE A 56 28.26 6.04 -4.79
CA PHE A 56 27.59 7.36 -4.86
C PHE A 56 26.87 7.66 -3.54
N ASP A 57 26.56 8.94 -3.30
CA ASP A 57 25.74 9.34 -2.14
C ASP A 57 24.29 8.87 -2.34
N LEU A 58 23.78 8.03 -1.42
CA LEU A 58 22.41 7.52 -1.48
C LEU A 58 21.34 8.63 -1.43
N ARG A 59 21.70 9.86 -1.06
CA ARG A 59 20.79 11.01 -1.13
C ARG A 59 20.33 11.34 -2.55
N ILE A 60 21.02 10.83 -3.56
CA ILE A 60 20.64 11.01 -4.98
C ILE A 60 19.30 10.32 -5.32
N VAL A 61 18.90 9.28 -4.58
CA VAL A 61 17.63 8.59 -4.76
C VAL A 61 16.54 9.06 -3.79
N VAL A 62 16.80 10.15 -3.04
CA VAL A 62 15.87 10.74 -2.05
C VAL A 62 15.50 12.17 -2.49
N PRO A 63 14.58 12.33 -3.45
CA PRO A 63 14.08 13.64 -3.84
C PRO A 63 13.17 14.23 -2.76
N THR A 64 13.07 15.55 -2.73
CA THR A 64 12.21 16.31 -1.81
C THR A 64 10.89 16.66 -2.50
N PHE A 65 9.77 16.46 -1.79
CA PHE A 65 8.42 16.77 -2.28
C PHE A 65 7.71 17.84 -1.44
N ARG A 66 8.21 18.15 -0.24
CA ARG A 66 7.56 19.10 0.66
C ARG A 66 7.69 20.54 0.14
N TRP A 67 6.55 21.24 0.02
CA TRP A 67 6.47 22.62 -0.42
C TRP A 67 5.27 23.35 0.15
N THR A 68 5.40 24.70 0.25
CA THR A 68 4.36 25.61 0.71
C THR A 68 4.32 26.85 -0.17
N THR A 69 3.13 27.47 -0.29
CA THR A 69 2.96 28.75 -0.97
C THR A 69 3.03 29.92 0.04
N ASP A 70 3.29 31.13 -0.46
CA ASP A 70 3.26 32.33 0.38
C ASP A 70 1.86 32.62 0.91
N ALA A 71 0.84 32.26 0.13
CA ALA A 71 -0.57 32.37 0.56
C ALA A 71 -0.87 31.48 1.76
N GLN A 72 -0.31 30.26 1.80
CA GLN A 72 -0.44 29.34 2.94
C GLN A 72 0.26 29.87 4.19
N ILE A 73 1.49 30.36 4.07
CA ILE A 73 2.19 31.00 5.18
C ILE A 73 1.37 32.17 5.73
N LYS A 74 0.85 33.00 4.82
CA LYS A 74 0.01 34.15 5.20
C LYS A 74 -1.26 33.73 5.95
N SER A 75 -1.91 32.65 5.54
CA SER A 75 -3.12 32.13 6.19
C SER A 75 -2.86 31.55 7.58
N LEU A 76 -1.68 30.94 7.81
CA LEU A 76 -1.29 30.36 9.08
C LEU A 76 -0.69 31.40 10.05
N THR A 77 -0.15 32.51 9.53
CA THR A 77 0.52 33.57 10.32
C THR A 77 -0.31 34.08 11.52
N PRO A 78 -1.63 34.39 11.41
CA PRO A 78 -2.41 34.85 12.56
C PRO A 78 -2.45 33.85 13.72
N GLY A 79 -2.62 32.55 13.41
CA GLY A 79 -2.63 31.48 14.41
C GLY A 79 -1.26 31.35 15.09
N TRP A 80 -0.17 31.39 14.31
CA TRP A 80 1.19 31.34 14.86
C TRP A 80 1.51 32.56 15.72
N ILE A 81 1.09 33.78 15.34
CA ILE A 81 1.28 34.97 16.17
C ILE A 81 0.55 34.85 17.50
N ALA A 82 -0.73 34.39 17.48
CA ALA A 82 -1.50 34.19 18.70
C ALA A 82 -0.84 33.15 19.64
N ALA A 83 -0.31 32.07 19.09
CA ALA A 83 0.41 31.05 19.84
C ALA A 83 1.74 31.63 20.44
N LEU A 84 2.50 32.41 19.65
CA LEU A 84 3.73 33.07 20.12
C LEU A 84 3.45 34.11 21.21
N ASP A 85 2.37 34.87 21.12
CA ASP A 85 1.97 35.83 22.13
C ASP A 85 1.60 35.11 23.46
N SER A 86 0.92 33.96 23.41
CA SER A 86 0.67 33.12 24.59
C SER A 86 1.98 32.60 25.22
N ILE A 87 2.87 32.04 24.38
CA ILE A 87 4.19 31.55 24.79
C ILE A 87 5.02 32.65 25.42
N SER A 88 5.03 33.86 24.84
CA SER A 88 5.78 34.99 25.34
C SER A 88 5.30 35.41 26.73
N LYS A 89 3.99 35.38 27.00
CA LYS A 89 3.41 35.64 28.34
C LYS A 89 3.86 34.59 29.36
N ASP A 90 3.76 33.31 29.01
CA ASP A 90 4.19 32.23 29.91
C ASP A 90 5.69 32.25 30.19
N ALA A 91 6.52 32.53 29.18
CA ALA A 91 7.97 32.67 29.32
C ALA A 91 8.36 33.88 30.19
N SER A 92 7.63 34.98 30.05
CA SER A 92 7.82 36.16 30.91
C SER A 92 7.50 35.84 32.36
N ALA A 93 6.43 35.13 32.65
CA ALA A 93 6.04 34.67 33.99
C ALA A 93 7.11 33.74 34.62
N LYS A 94 7.83 32.98 33.79
CA LYS A 94 8.92 32.07 34.20
C LYS A 94 10.31 32.70 34.14
N ASN A 95 10.41 34.00 33.95
CA ASN A 95 11.66 34.77 33.87
C ASN A 95 12.62 34.29 32.73
N GLN A 96 12.08 33.72 31.66
CA GLN A 96 12.83 33.21 30.50
C GLN A 96 13.02 34.32 29.43
N GLN A 97 13.74 35.37 29.74
CA GLN A 97 13.89 36.56 28.86
C GLN A 97 14.44 36.22 27.46
N ASN A 98 15.31 35.22 27.33
CA ASN A 98 15.85 34.80 26.03
C ASN A 98 14.75 34.23 25.11
N VAL A 99 13.83 33.42 25.64
CA VAL A 99 12.71 32.89 24.88
C VAL A 99 11.74 33.98 24.47
N VAL A 100 11.49 34.96 25.34
CA VAL A 100 10.66 36.14 25.05
C VAL A 100 11.23 36.92 23.87
N ALA A 101 12.53 37.26 23.91
CA ALA A 101 13.18 38.01 22.84
C ALA A 101 13.15 37.26 21.49
N LEU A 102 13.45 35.95 21.51
CA LEU A 102 13.40 35.13 20.30
C LEU A 102 11.97 34.96 19.73
N SER A 103 10.95 34.86 20.59
CA SER A 103 9.55 34.83 20.18
C SER A 103 9.10 36.14 19.54
N GLN A 104 9.53 37.28 20.08
CA GLN A 104 9.30 38.60 19.48
C GLN A 104 9.99 38.73 18.12
N GLY A 105 11.26 38.34 18.00
CA GLY A 105 11.96 38.33 16.73
C GLY A 105 11.30 37.46 15.66
N LEU A 106 10.75 36.28 16.04
CA LEU A 106 9.98 35.45 15.12
C LEU A 106 8.66 36.12 14.73
N ARG A 107 7.97 36.76 15.66
CA ARG A 107 6.75 37.54 15.40
C ARG A 107 6.99 38.66 14.39
N GLU A 108 8.04 39.41 14.53
CA GLU A 108 8.46 40.48 13.59
C GLU A 108 8.75 39.89 12.19
N ALA A 109 9.47 38.78 12.12
CA ALA A 109 9.74 38.08 10.88
C ALA A 109 8.44 37.61 10.20
N LEU A 110 7.46 37.07 10.95
CA LEU A 110 6.15 36.68 10.42
C LEU A 110 5.35 37.85 9.83
N VAL A 111 5.45 39.05 10.47
CA VAL A 111 4.81 40.26 9.97
C VAL A 111 5.51 40.78 8.71
N SER A 112 6.82 40.66 8.58
CA SER A 112 7.56 41.06 7.37
C SER A 112 7.26 40.20 6.16
N LYS A 113 6.74 38.97 6.35
CA LYS A 113 6.43 37.98 5.31
C LYS A 113 7.63 37.49 4.49
N ASP A 114 8.85 37.77 4.96
CA ASP A 114 10.08 37.28 4.35
C ASP A 114 10.37 35.86 4.85
N ARG A 115 10.31 34.88 3.94
CA ARG A 115 10.54 33.46 4.26
C ARG A 115 11.91 33.21 4.86
N ALA A 116 12.96 33.88 4.38
CA ALA A 116 14.31 33.69 4.88
C ALA A 116 14.44 34.22 6.32
N ALA A 117 13.83 35.37 6.61
CA ALA A 117 13.76 35.93 7.95
C ALA A 117 12.96 35.02 8.90
N ILE A 118 11.81 34.49 8.45
CA ILE A 118 10.98 33.57 9.23
C ILE A 118 11.75 32.27 9.52
N GLU A 119 12.39 31.66 8.52
CA GLU A 119 13.19 30.45 8.69
C GLU A 119 14.33 30.65 9.71
N ALA A 120 15.06 31.75 9.58
CA ALA A 120 16.18 32.08 10.47
C ALA A 120 15.73 32.33 11.92
N ALA A 121 14.67 33.12 12.12
CA ALA A 121 14.12 33.42 13.44
C ALA A 121 13.52 32.17 14.10
N ALA A 122 12.75 31.39 13.37
CA ALA A 122 12.18 30.15 13.86
C ALA A 122 13.28 29.12 14.21
N GLY A 123 14.34 29.04 13.40
CA GLY A 123 15.50 28.20 13.68
C GLY A 123 16.19 28.53 14.99
N LYS A 124 16.37 29.82 15.30
CA LYS A 124 16.95 30.30 16.57
C LYS A 124 16.07 29.93 17.76
N LEU A 125 14.76 30.16 17.66
CA LEU A 125 13.81 29.83 18.73
C LEU A 125 13.72 28.29 18.95
N ALA A 126 13.69 27.49 17.91
CA ALA A 126 13.68 26.03 18.00
C ALA A 126 14.96 25.50 18.69
N ALA A 127 16.14 26.02 18.32
CA ALA A 127 17.40 25.62 18.92
C ALA A 127 17.48 25.98 20.42
N ALA A 128 16.95 27.16 20.81
CA ALA A 128 16.95 27.62 22.21
C ALA A 128 15.94 26.86 23.08
N SER A 129 14.84 26.36 22.48
CA SER A 129 13.72 25.75 23.21
C SER A 129 13.76 24.19 23.21
N GLY A 130 14.61 23.57 22.42
CA GLY A 130 14.79 22.12 22.39
C GLY A 130 13.49 21.34 22.09
N ARG A 131 13.27 20.20 22.79
CA ARG A 131 12.09 19.33 22.64
C ARG A 131 10.88 19.80 23.48
N THR A 132 10.61 21.08 23.54
CA THR A 132 9.44 21.66 24.20
C THR A 132 8.33 21.97 23.20
N VAL A 133 7.12 22.29 23.70
CA VAL A 133 6.01 22.77 22.86
C VAL A 133 6.42 24.01 22.06
N ILE A 134 7.24 24.87 22.62
CA ILE A 134 7.78 26.07 21.95
C ILE A 134 8.71 25.69 20.81
N GLY A 135 9.61 24.73 21.06
CA GLY A 135 10.51 24.21 20.03
C GLY A 135 9.78 23.48 18.92
N ALA A 136 8.69 22.77 19.23
CA ALA A 136 7.83 22.10 18.24
C ALA A 136 7.14 23.12 17.33
N LEU A 137 6.51 24.16 17.88
CA LEU A 137 5.89 25.25 17.11
C LEU A 137 6.92 25.99 16.24
N ALA A 138 8.07 26.35 16.81
CA ALA A 138 9.13 26.99 16.05
C ALA A 138 9.68 26.09 14.93
N GLY A 139 9.77 24.77 15.16
CA GLY A 139 10.14 23.78 14.17
C GLY A 139 9.12 23.67 13.02
N GLU A 140 7.83 23.71 13.33
CA GLU A 140 6.73 23.74 12.37
C GLU A 140 6.81 24.99 11.49
N ILE A 141 6.88 26.18 12.09
CA ILE A 141 7.01 27.46 11.36
C ILE A 141 8.24 27.45 10.44
N ARG A 142 9.38 26.97 10.96
CA ARG A 142 10.61 26.83 10.16
C ARG A 142 10.41 25.90 8.98
N ALA A 143 9.77 24.75 9.19
CA ALA A 143 9.54 23.77 8.13
C ALA A 143 8.66 24.34 7.00
N HIS A 144 7.63 25.13 7.34
CA HIS A 144 6.80 25.81 6.36
C HIS A 144 7.55 26.93 5.61
N ALA A 145 8.32 27.74 6.32
CA ALA A 145 9.10 28.84 5.71
C ALA A 145 10.19 28.31 4.77
N ALA A 146 10.89 27.25 5.15
CA ALA A 146 11.96 26.63 4.37
C ALA A 146 11.47 25.92 3.10
N ALA A 147 10.21 25.51 3.04
CA ALA A 147 9.65 24.65 1.98
C ALA A 147 9.06 25.46 0.82
N SER A 148 9.83 26.31 0.13
CA SER A 148 9.38 26.92 -1.12
C SER A 148 9.43 25.89 -2.25
N ALA A 149 8.37 25.86 -3.12
CA ALA A 149 8.33 24.97 -4.27
C ALA A 149 9.52 25.21 -5.21
N GLU A 150 9.83 26.47 -5.50
CA GLU A 150 10.92 26.86 -6.42
C GLU A 150 12.30 26.52 -5.86
N SER A 151 12.53 26.80 -4.57
CA SER A 151 13.84 26.61 -3.95
C SER A 151 14.11 25.18 -3.45
N LYS A 152 13.12 24.29 -3.40
CA LYS A 152 13.26 22.92 -2.92
C LYS A 152 12.84 21.86 -3.94
N VAL A 153 11.63 21.96 -4.51
CA VAL A 153 11.07 20.91 -5.38
C VAL A 153 11.52 21.07 -6.82
N PHE A 154 11.42 22.28 -7.39
CA PHE A 154 11.76 22.53 -8.79
C PHE A 154 13.21 22.93 -9.04
N THR A 155 14.10 22.68 -8.09
CA THR A 155 15.54 22.86 -8.30
C THR A 155 16.09 21.86 -9.30
N ARG A 156 17.12 22.26 -10.06
CA ARG A 156 17.80 21.35 -11.01
C ARG A 156 18.30 20.08 -10.33
N ASP A 157 18.85 20.18 -9.13
CA ASP A 157 19.35 19.04 -8.34
C ASP A 157 18.22 18.09 -7.97
N ASN A 158 17.08 18.61 -7.46
CA ASN A 158 15.96 17.76 -7.08
C ASN A 158 15.27 17.09 -8.28
N LEU A 159 15.11 17.80 -9.38
CA LEU A 159 14.58 17.23 -10.64
C LEU A 159 15.52 16.18 -11.23
N ALA A 160 16.85 16.39 -11.12
CA ALA A 160 17.82 15.37 -11.51
C ALA A 160 17.68 14.10 -10.66
N LYS A 161 17.47 14.23 -9.34
CA LYS A 161 17.18 13.07 -8.46
C LYS A 161 15.95 12.30 -8.89
N VAL A 162 14.85 12.99 -9.21
CA VAL A 162 13.63 12.36 -9.74
C VAL A 162 13.92 11.62 -11.05
N LEU A 163 14.69 12.23 -11.95
CA LEU A 163 15.07 11.62 -13.22
C LEU A 163 15.94 10.37 -13.00
N TYR A 164 16.93 10.41 -12.10
CA TYR A 164 17.77 9.25 -11.77
C TYR A 164 16.93 8.11 -11.22
N VAL A 165 15.99 8.39 -10.32
CA VAL A 165 15.04 7.40 -9.82
C VAL A 165 14.21 6.83 -10.97
N GLY A 166 13.66 7.68 -11.84
CA GLY A 166 12.87 7.25 -13.00
C GLY A 166 13.64 6.33 -13.95
N VAL A 167 14.89 6.68 -14.26
CA VAL A 167 15.77 5.84 -15.10
C VAL A 167 16.10 4.51 -14.42
N ALA A 168 16.39 4.52 -13.10
CA ALA A 168 16.63 3.30 -12.35
C ALA A 168 15.39 2.38 -12.36
N PHE A 169 14.18 2.94 -12.18
CA PHE A 169 12.93 2.19 -12.28
C PHE A 169 12.71 1.63 -13.69
N LEU A 170 12.99 2.41 -14.73
CA LEU A 170 12.93 1.94 -16.13
C LEU A 170 13.81 0.70 -16.33
N ILE A 171 15.05 0.72 -15.86
CA ILE A 171 16.00 -0.39 -16.00
C ILE A 171 15.54 -1.61 -15.20
N VAL A 172 15.24 -1.43 -13.91
CA VAL A 172 14.88 -2.54 -13.01
C VAL A 172 13.57 -3.19 -13.45
N THR A 173 12.56 -2.40 -13.82
CA THR A 173 11.28 -2.94 -14.29
C THR A 173 11.38 -3.59 -15.65
N ALA A 174 12.21 -3.07 -16.58
CA ALA A 174 12.48 -3.71 -17.86
C ALA A 174 13.07 -5.12 -17.68
N ILE A 175 14.03 -5.27 -16.75
CA ILE A 175 14.60 -6.58 -16.39
C ILE A 175 13.49 -7.50 -15.86
N GLY A 176 12.65 -7.02 -14.94
CA GLY A 176 11.56 -7.80 -14.36
C GLY A 176 10.55 -8.27 -15.40
N VAL A 177 10.08 -7.35 -16.24
CA VAL A 177 9.11 -7.61 -17.31
C VAL A 177 9.67 -8.63 -18.33
N ALA A 178 10.95 -8.50 -18.69
CA ALA A 178 11.63 -9.44 -19.57
C ALA A 178 11.74 -10.84 -18.92
N LEU A 179 12.03 -10.92 -17.62
CA LEU A 179 12.13 -12.18 -16.88
C LEU A 179 10.75 -12.88 -16.75
N VAL A 180 9.67 -12.13 -16.54
CA VAL A 180 8.30 -12.66 -16.54
C VAL A 180 7.90 -13.16 -17.94
N GLY A 181 8.47 -12.56 -18.99
CA GLY A 181 8.14 -12.85 -20.38
C GLY A 181 7.01 -11.99 -20.95
N TRP A 182 6.75 -10.83 -20.32
CA TRP A 182 5.79 -9.85 -20.84
C TRP A 182 6.39 -8.99 -21.95
N PRO A 183 5.57 -8.33 -22.78
CA PRO A 183 6.06 -7.48 -23.86
C PRO A 183 6.75 -6.23 -23.30
N VAL A 184 8.08 -6.19 -23.38
CA VAL A 184 8.93 -5.16 -22.77
C VAL A 184 8.67 -3.79 -23.38
N VAL A 185 8.63 -3.67 -24.71
CA VAL A 185 8.51 -2.37 -25.41
C VAL A 185 7.17 -1.68 -25.09
N PRO A 186 6.00 -2.34 -25.20
CA PRO A 186 4.72 -1.73 -24.80
C PRO A 186 4.69 -1.30 -23.32
N PHE A 187 5.31 -2.09 -22.42
CA PHE A 187 5.42 -1.74 -21.01
C PHE A 187 6.27 -0.47 -20.82
N LEU A 188 7.43 -0.39 -21.45
CA LEU A 188 8.34 0.75 -21.34
C LEU A 188 7.77 2.04 -21.95
N ILE A 189 6.88 1.96 -22.95
CA ILE A 189 6.17 3.12 -23.49
C ILE A 189 5.19 3.69 -22.45
N GLY A 190 4.48 2.84 -21.73
CA GLY A 190 3.49 3.26 -20.72
C GLY A 190 4.10 3.67 -19.39
N LEU A 191 5.23 3.08 -18.99
CA LEU A 191 5.82 3.30 -17.67
C LEU A 191 6.14 4.77 -17.34
N PRO A 192 6.68 5.61 -18.25
CA PRO A 192 6.90 7.02 -17.97
C PRO A 192 5.63 7.79 -17.59
N ALA A 193 4.48 7.43 -18.15
CA ALA A 193 3.21 8.05 -17.78
C ALA A 193 2.76 7.62 -16.38
N VAL A 194 2.86 6.33 -16.03
CA VAL A 194 2.57 5.85 -14.66
C VAL A 194 3.51 6.49 -13.66
N PHE A 195 4.81 6.59 -13.99
CA PHE A 195 5.81 7.26 -13.15
C PHE A 195 5.52 8.76 -12.99
N GLY A 196 5.13 9.43 -14.07
CA GLY A 196 4.73 10.84 -14.05
C GLY A 196 3.50 11.10 -13.15
N LEU A 197 2.50 10.21 -13.22
CA LEU A 197 1.34 10.28 -12.32
C LEU A 197 1.73 10.03 -10.86
N ALA A 198 2.62 9.08 -10.60
CA ALA A 198 3.13 8.82 -9.25
C ALA A 198 3.95 10.02 -8.71
N TRP A 199 4.78 10.63 -9.56
CA TRP A 199 5.49 11.86 -9.23
C TRP A 199 4.53 13.01 -8.93
N LEU A 200 3.51 13.21 -9.76
CA LEU A 200 2.47 14.23 -9.55
C LEU A 200 1.71 14.00 -8.24
N ALA A 201 1.34 12.76 -7.92
CA ALA A 201 0.68 12.40 -6.66
C ALA A 201 1.55 12.77 -5.45
N ARG A 202 2.85 12.46 -5.50
CA ARG A 202 3.80 12.82 -4.46
C ARG A 202 4.02 14.33 -4.34
N LEU A 203 4.05 15.03 -5.48
CA LEU A 203 4.15 16.49 -5.52
C LEU A 203 2.92 17.14 -4.86
N LEU A 204 1.71 16.69 -5.19
CA LEU A 204 0.48 17.20 -4.59
C LEU A 204 0.46 16.95 -3.08
N ALA A 205 0.74 15.72 -2.64
CA ALA A 205 0.78 15.36 -1.24
C ALA A 205 1.87 16.11 -0.45
N GLY A 206 2.93 16.54 -1.11
CA GLY A 206 4.02 17.30 -0.48
C GLY A 206 3.64 18.74 -0.12
N ASN A 207 2.46 19.23 -0.55
CA ASN A 207 1.98 20.55 -0.17
C ASN A 207 1.71 20.63 1.35
N GLY A 208 2.16 21.71 2.00
CA GLY A 208 2.08 21.87 3.44
C GLY A 208 0.68 21.67 4.02
N LEU A 209 -0.39 22.20 3.37
CA LEU A 209 -1.76 21.99 3.84
C LEU A 209 -2.17 20.52 3.87
N PHE A 210 -1.83 19.77 2.82
CA PHE A 210 -2.18 18.35 2.76
C PHE A 210 -1.38 17.54 3.78
N VAL A 211 -0.11 17.90 4.01
CA VAL A 211 0.72 17.32 5.08
C VAL A 211 0.10 17.56 6.45
N ASP A 212 -0.33 18.79 6.74
CA ASP A 212 -0.93 19.19 8.03
C ASP A 212 -2.30 18.48 8.24
N TRP A 213 -3.04 18.22 7.17
CA TRP A 213 -4.29 17.45 7.21
C TRP A 213 -4.06 15.94 7.22
N GLY A 214 -2.80 15.48 7.16
CA GLY A 214 -2.45 14.06 7.10
C GLY A 214 -2.91 13.37 5.83
N ILE A 215 -3.02 14.11 4.72
CA ILE A 215 -3.38 13.58 3.40
C ILE A 215 -2.12 13.09 2.71
N GLU A 216 -2.00 11.77 2.60
CA GLU A 216 -0.84 11.09 2.03
C GLU A 216 -0.92 10.96 0.49
N TYR A 217 0.24 10.75 -0.14
CA TYR A 217 0.37 10.55 -1.59
C TYR A 217 -0.51 9.42 -2.16
N VAL A 218 -0.89 8.46 -1.33
CA VAL A 218 -1.77 7.34 -1.66
C VAL A 218 -3.10 7.82 -2.22
N ILE A 219 -3.71 8.82 -1.55
CA ILE A 219 -5.00 9.40 -1.96
C ILE A 219 -4.88 10.04 -3.35
N PHE A 220 -3.85 10.84 -3.57
CA PHE A 220 -3.65 11.49 -4.87
C PHE A 220 -3.33 10.49 -5.98
N ALA A 221 -2.53 9.45 -5.69
CA ALA A 221 -2.21 8.40 -6.66
C ALA A 221 -3.48 7.65 -7.10
N LEU A 222 -4.31 7.25 -6.16
CA LEU A 222 -5.60 6.63 -6.43
C LEU A 222 -6.54 7.55 -7.20
N LEU A 223 -6.71 8.81 -6.76
CA LEU A 223 -7.60 9.77 -7.40
C LEU A 223 -7.20 10.08 -8.84
N LEU A 224 -5.92 10.28 -9.12
CA LEU A 224 -5.43 10.52 -10.48
C LEU A 224 -5.72 9.32 -11.39
N GLY A 225 -5.45 8.10 -10.92
CA GLY A 225 -5.77 6.88 -11.65
C GLY A 225 -7.28 6.71 -11.88
N LEU A 226 -8.10 6.88 -10.83
CA LEU A 226 -9.56 6.79 -10.91
C LEU A 226 -10.17 7.85 -11.85
N LEU A 227 -9.64 9.07 -11.81
CA LEU A 227 -10.09 10.13 -12.70
C LEU A 227 -9.91 9.74 -14.17
N ILE A 228 -8.73 9.23 -14.53
CA ILE A 228 -8.45 8.78 -15.89
C ILE A 228 -9.34 7.59 -16.27
N SER A 229 -9.41 6.55 -15.44
CA SER A 229 -10.12 5.31 -15.76
C SER A 229 -11.63 5.49 -15.88
N ASN A 230 -12.24 6.42 -15.10
CA ASN A 230 -13.69 6.64 -15.08
C ASN A 230 -14.17 7.81 -15.95
N THR A 231 -13.27 8.65 -16.50
CA THR A 231 -13.62 9.71 -17.45
C THR A 231 -13.33 9.31 -18.90
N VAL A 232 -12.04 9.18 -19.24
CA VAL A 232 -11.61 8.86 -20.61
C VAL A 232 -11.35 7.38 -20.85
N GLY A 233 -11.35 6.59 -19.78
CA GLY A 233 -10.91 5.19 -19.80
C GLY A 233 -9.38 5.06 -19.86
N THR A 234 -8.85 3.94 -19.42
CA THR A 234 -7.41 3.67 -19.47
C THR A 234 -6.98 3.42 -20.90
N PRO A 235 -6.13 4.28 -21.51
CA PRO A 235 -5.71 4.16 -22.90
C PRO A 235 -5.03 2.81 -23.19
N ALA A 236 -5.22 2.27 -24.38
CA ALA A 236 -4.68 0.95 -24.77
C ALA A 236 -3.14 0.88 -24.66
N TRP A 237 -2.43 1.96 -25.00
CA TRP A 237 -0.96 2.04 -24.92
C TRP A 237 -0.45 2.07 -23.48
N LEU A 238 -1.27 2.50 -22.51
CA LEU A 238 -0.93 2.57 -21.09
C LEU A 238 -1.16 1.23 -20.37
N LYS A 239 -2.15 0.44 -20.81
CA LYS A 239 -2.53 -0.84 -20.19
C LYS A 239 -1.36 -1.79 -19.89
N PRO A 240 -0.36 -1.98 -20.79
CA PRO A 240 0.77 -2.87 -20.51
C PRO A 240 1.61 -2.45 -19.30
N ALA A 241 1.65 -1.15 -18.96
CA ALA A 241 2.40 -0.62 -17.83
C ALA A 241 1.58 -0.59 -16.53
N VAL A 242 0.26 -0.83 -16.60
CA VAL A 242 -0.62 -0.88 -15.43
C VAL A 242 -0.53 -2.30 -14.83
N GLN A 243 0.40 -2.47 -13.89
CA GLN A 243 0.77 -3.76 -13.30
C GLN A 243 0.82 -3.64 -11.77
N THR A 244 -0.36 -3.53 -11.15
CA THR A 244 -0.50 -3.30 -9.69
C THR A 244 0.24 -4.32 -8.87
N GLU A 245 0.01 -5.62 -9.13
CA GLU A 245 0.58 -6.71 -8.35
C GLU A 245 2.11 -6.77 -8.46
N PHE A 246 2.65 -6.54 -9.65
CA PHE A 246 4.09 -6.51 -9.89
C PHE A 246 4.79 -5.41 -9.07
N PHE A 247 4.22 -4.20 -9.05
CA PHE A 247 4.80 -3.09 -8.29
C PHE A 247 4.66 -3.29 -6.78
N ILE A 248 3.46 -3.71 -6.30
CA ILE A 248 3.22 -3.85 -4.87
C ILE A 248 4.05 -4.99 -4.26
N LYS A 249 4.13 -6.15 -4.93
CA LYS A 249 4.90 -7.31 -4.45
C LYS A 249 6.39 -7.01 -4.33
N THR A 250 6.96 -6.29 -5.31
CA THR A 250 8.36 -5.85 -5.25
C THR A 250 8.58 -4.87 -4.09
N GLY A 251 7.70 -3.88 -3.93
CA GLY A 251 7.73 -2.96 -2.80
C GLY A 251 7.60 -3.64 -1.44
N LEU A 252 6.79 -4.71 -1.36
CA LEU A 252 6.62 -5.51 -0.14
C LEU A 252 7.88 -6.30 0.23
N VAL A 253 8.61 -6.84 -0.74
CA VAL A 253 9.90 -7.48 -0.46
C VAL A 253 10.90 -6.47 0.12
N ILE A 254 10.95 -5.26 -0.43
CA ILE A 254 11.81 -4.17 0.09
C ILE A 254 11.32 -3.72 1.48
N LEU A 255 10.01 -3.72 1.75
CA LEU A 255 9.46 -3.41 3.08
C LEU A 255 10.01 -4.36 4.15
N GLY A 256 10.25 -5.62 3.82
CA GLY A 256 10.85 -6.59 4.74
C GLY A 256 12.19 -6.12 5.33
N ALA A 257 12.96 -5.34 4.59
CA ALA A 257 14.21 -4.75 5.07
C ALA A 257 14.03 -3.68 6.18
N SER A 258 12.81 -3.19 6.41
CA SER A 258 12.50 -2.20 7.44
C SER A 258 11.81 -2.77 8.68
N LEU A 259 11.59 -4.10 8.72
CA LEU A 259 10.95 -4.82 9.81
C LEU A 259 11.92 -5.79 10.49
N LEU A 260 11.96 -5.78 11.81
CA LEU A 260 12.73 -6.74 12.56
C LEU A 260 12.02 -8.10 12.57
N PHE A 261 12.79 -9.18 12.45
CA PHE A 261 12.23 -10.53 12.33
C PHE A 261 11.39 -10.95 13.55
N HIS A 262 11.76 -10.52 14.77
CA HIS A 262 10.97 -10.80 15.96
C HIS A 262 9.60 -10.08 15.93
N GLU A 263 9.51 -8.88 15.34
CA GLU A 263 8.23 -8.17 15.13
C GLU A 263 7.33 -8.97 14.18
N VAL A 264 7.93 -9.51 13.10
CA VAL A 264 7.22 -10.37 12.15
C VAL A 264 6.72 -11.66 12.81
N LEU A 265 7.49 -12.27 13.71
CA LEU A 265 7.07 -13.48 14.42
C LEU A 265 5.93 -13.21 15.40
N GLN A 266 6.05 -12.17 16.23
CA GLN A 266 5.03 -11.84 17.23
C GLN A 266 3.70 -11.45 16.58
N ALA A 267 3.72 -10.50 15.68
CA ALA A 267 2.51 -10.07 14.96
C ALA A 267 1.98 -11.16 14.03
N GLY A 268 2.86 -11.98 13.44
CA GLY A 268 2.49 -13.08 12.55
C GLY A 268 1.75 -14.19 13.26
N ALA A 269 2.13 -14.55 14.49
CA ALA A 269 1.41 -15.53 15.29
C ALA A 269 -0.03 -15.09 15.59
N LEU A 270 -0.21 -13.83 16.03
CA LEU A 270 -1.54 -13.24 16.24
C LEU A 270 -2.30 -13.09 14.92
N GLY A 271 -1.60 -12.72 13.84
CA GLY A 271 -2.16 -12.61 12.51
C GLY A 271 -2.69 -13.94 11.96
N ILE A 272 -2.03 -15.06 12.23
CA ILE A 272 -2.52 -16.41 11.86
C ILE A 272 -3.81 -16.75 12.62
N VAL A 273 -3.86 -16.49 13.92
CA VAL A 273 -5.09 -16.71 14.71
C VAL A 273 -6.23 -15.87 14.16
N GLN A 274 -5.99 -14.58 13.94
CA GLN A 274 -6.99 -13.68 13.34
C GLN A 274 -7.42 -14.18 11.95
N ALA A 275 -6.46 -14.57 11.10
CA ALA A 275 -6.73 -15.05 9.75
C ALA A 275 -7.63 -16.30 9.75
N VAL A 276 -7.33 -17.29 10.56
CA VAL A 276 -8.13 -18.52 10.65
C VAL A 276 -9.56 -18.20 11.09
N LEU A 277 -9.73 -17.40 12.16
CA LEU A 277 -11.03 -17.02 12.67
C LEU A 277 -11.82 -16.16 11.67
N SER A 278 -11.15 -15.21 11.01
CA SER A 278 -11.80 -14.37 9.99
C SER A 278 -12.22 -15.19 8.78
N VAL A 279 -11.31 -15.99 8.23
CA VAL A 279 -11.59 -16.81 7.05
C VAL A 279 -12.75 -17.75 7.30
N PHE A 280 -12.75 -18.45 8.45
CA PHE A 280 -13.82 -19.39 8.76
C PHE A 280 -15.18 -18.70 8.87
N VAL A 281 -15.30 -17.66 9.72
CA VAL A 281 -16.59 -16.99 9.97
C VAL A 281 -17.09 -16.28 8.73
N VAL A 282 -16.24 -15.49 8.07
CA VAL A 282 -16.63 -14.66 6.92
C VAL A 282 -16.96 -15.53 5.70
N TRP A 283 -16.20 -16.62 5.48
CA TRP A 283 -16.47 -17.55 4.38
C TRP A 283 -17.85 -18.18 4.49
N TYR A 284 -18.18 -18.75 5.66
CA TYR A 284 -19.48 -19.39 5.88
C TYR A 284 -20.63 -18.38 5.87
N ALA A 285 -20.44 -17.20 6.42
CA ALA A 285 -21.44 -16.14 6.41
C ALA A 285 -21.74 -15.65 4.98
N CYS A 286 -20.71 -15.43 4.16
CA CYS A 286 -20.87 -15.07 2.75
C CYS A 286 -21.57 -16.17 1.96
N PHE A 287 -21.14 -17.41 2.14
CA PHE A 287 -21.74 -18.57 1.46
C PHE A 287 -23.23 -18.72 1.83
N TRP A 288 -23.56 -18.59 3.11
CA TRP A 288 -24.94 -18.61 3.58
C TRP A 288 -25.76 -17.47 2.97
N LEU A 289 -25.22 -16.25 2.92
CA LEU A 289 -25.90 -15.09 2.35
C LEU A 289 -26.11 -15.26 0.84
N CYS A 290 -25.13 -15.76 0.10
CA CYS A 290 -25.27 -16.12 -1.31
C CYS A 290 -26.43 -17.11 -1.56
N ARG A 291 -26.52 -18.15 -0.72
CA ARG A 291 -27.60 -19.12 -0.80
C ARG A 291 -28.97 -18.50 -0.52
N ARG A 292 -29.05 -17.60 0.46
CA ARG A 292 -30.30 -16.85 0.76
C ARG A 292 -30.73 -15.95 -0.39
N LEU A 293 -29.78 -15.34 -1.09
CA LEU A 293 -30.04 -14.47 -2.24
C LEU A 293 -30.18 -15.25 -3.56
N LYS A 294 -30.16 -16.61 -3.51
CA LYS A 294 -30.27 -17.49 -4.68
C LYS A 294 -29.14 -17.25 -5.72
N VAL A 295 -27.95 -16.92 -5.26
CA VAL A 295 -26.74 -16.87 -6.07
C VAL A 295 -26.28 -18.32 -6.29
N ASP A 296 -25.82 -18.65 -7.50
CA ASP A 296 -25.39 -20.00 -7.81
C ASP A 296 -24.13 -20.42 -7.00
N ASP A 297 -23.93 -21.73 -6.85
CA ASP A 297 -22.91 -22.26 -5.96
C ASP A 297 -21.47 -21.95 -6.40
N GLU A 298 -21.19 -21.81 -7.70
CA GLU A 298 -19.85 -21.43 -8.19
C GLU A 298 -19.54 -19.97 -7.80
N PHE A 299 -20.51 -19.06 -8.02
CA PHE A 299 -20.39 -17.68 -7.55
C PHE A 299 -20.23 -17.62 -6.05
N ALA A 300 -21.07 -18.36 -5.31
CA ALA A 300 -21.05 -18.37 -3.86
C ALA A 300 -19.68 -18.78 -3.32
N VAL A 301 -19.05 -19.82 -3.89
CA VAL A 301 -17.70 -20.25 -3.51
C VAL A 301 -16.64 -19.19 -3.83
N MET A 302 -16.67 -18.65 -5.05
CA MET A 302 -15.70 -17.63 -5.46
C MET A 302 -15.81 -16.34 -4.62
N LEU A 303 -17.04 -15.84 -4.39
CA LEU A 303 -17.30 -14.66 -3.56
C LEU A 303 -16.88 -14.87 -2.11
N SER A 304 -17.25 -16.04 -1.52
CA SER A 304 -16.92 -16.33 -0.12
C SER A 304 -15.42 -16.43 0.09
N THR A 305 -14.70 -17.03 -0.87
CA THR A 305 -13.24 -17.14 -0.80
C THR A 305 -12.57 -15.80 -1.05
N ALA A 306 -13.12 -14.97 -1.94
CA ALA A 306 -12.64 -13.62 -2.18
C ALA A 306 -12.73 -12.75 -0.92
N VAL A 307 -13.93 -12.59 -0.36
CA VAL A 307 -14.18 -11.69 0.79
C VAL A 307 -13.47 -12.13 2.08
N SER A 308 -13.19 -13.42 2.23
CA SER A 308 -12.60 -13.95 3.47
C SER A 308 -11.08 -13.98 3.48
N ILE A 309 -10.40 -13.99 2.32
CA ILE A 309 -8.94 -14.17 2.28
C ILE A 309 -8.24 -12.99 1.59
N CYS A 310 -8.18 -13.01 0.24
CA CYS A 310 -7.38 -12.06 -0.53
C CYS A 310 -8.04 -11.70 -1.86
N GLY A 311 -9.33 -11.40 -1.85
CA GLY A 311 -10.04 -10.90 -2.99
C GLY A 311 -9.72 -11.63 -4.30
N VAL A 312 -9.00 -10.96 -5.19
CA VAL A 312 -8.69 -11.43 -6.54
C VAL A 312 -7.93 -12.75 -6.56
N SER A 313 -6.83 -12.86 -5.82
CA SER A 313 -6.00 -14.08 -5.83
C SER A 313 -6.74 -15.28 -5.25
N ALA A 314 -7.55 -15.06 -4.23
CA ALA A 314 -8.37 -16.11 -3.61
C ALA A 314 -9.52 -16.54 -4.53
N ALA A 315 -10.17 -15.59 -5.22
CA ALA A 315 -11.18 -15.89 -6.23
C ALA A 315 -10.63 -16.75 -7.39
N ILE A 316 -9.45 -16.40 -7.91
CA ILE A 316 -8.75 -17.16 -8.95
C ILE A 316 -8.42 -18.59 -8.47
N ALA A 317 -7.94 -18.70 -7.22
CA ALA A 317 -7.62 -20.00 -6.62
C ALA A 317 -8.87 -20.86 -6.44
N ALA A 318 -9.97 -20.27 -5.96
CA ALA A 318 -11.27 -20.94 -5.83
C ALA A 318 -11.84 -21.37 -7.19
N CYS A 319 -11.87 -20.47 -8.17
CA CYS A 319 -12.31 -20.77 -9.53
C CYS A 319 -11.53 -21.95 -10.14
N GLY A 320 -10.19 -21.94 -9.99
CA GLY A 320 -9.37 -23.05 -10.45
C GLY A 320 -9.61 -24.37 -9.70
N ALA A 321 -9.91 -24.29 -8.39
CA ALA A 321 -10.18 -25.47 -7.56
C ALA A 321 -11.52 -26.15 -7.93
N ILE A 322 -12.53 -25.35 -8.26
CA ILE A 322 -13.87 -25.85 -8.63
C ILE A 322 -14.09 -25.97 -10.14
N GLN A 323 -13.08 -25.63 -10.96
CA GLN A 323 -13.20 -25.54 -12.42
C GLN A 323 -14.34 -24.61 -12.87
N GLY A 324 -14.51 -23.48 -12.16
CA GLY A 324 -15.62 -22.55 -12.33
C GLY A 324 -15.53 -21.67 -13.59
N ASP A 325 -16.64 -21.01 -13.91
CA ASP A 325 -16.76 -20.11 -15.07
C ASP A 325 -15.88 -18.85 -14.93
N LYS A 326 -15.03 -18.62 -15.93
CA LYS A 326 -14.13 -17.45 -16.00
C LYS A 326 -14.87 -16.11 -16.10
N LYS A 327 -16.11 -16.08 -16.65
CA LYS A 327 -16.92 -14.86 -16.70
C LYS A 327 -17.38 -14.45 -15.30
N LYS A 328 -17.81 -15.43 -14.50
CA LYS A 328 -18.16 -15.22 -13.09
C LYS A 328 -16.95 -14.74 -12.28
N LEU A 329 -15.77 -15.34 -12.54
CA LEU A 329 -14.52 -14.88 -11.93
C LEU A 329 -14.20 -13.42 -12.26
N SER A 330 -14.35 -13.02 -13.53
CA SER A 330 -14.12 -11.63 -13.95
C SER A 330 -15.02 -10.65 -13.19
N TYR A 331 -16.29 -10.99 -13.00
CA TYR A 331 -17.22 -10.18 -12.21
C TYR A 331 -16.78 -10.09 -10.73
N VAL A 332 -16.43 -11.23 -10.10
CA VAL A 332 -15.99 -11.26 -8.71
C VAL A 332 -14.76 -10.37 -8.51
N THR A 333 -13.79 -10.46 -9.43
CA THR A 333 -12.57 -9.66 -9.33
C THR A 333 -12.83 -8.16 -9.50
N SER A 334 -13.71 -7.76 -10.41
CA SER A 334 -14.14 -6.38 -10.58
C SER A 334 -14.85 -5.86 -9.32
N LEU A 335 -15.77 -6.65 -8.75
CA LEU A 335 -16.50 -6.29 -7.53
C LEU A 335 -15.56 -6.08 -6.34
N VAL A 336 -14.57 -6.96 -6.15
CA VAL A 336 -13.53 -6.81 -5.12
C VAL A 336 -12.81 -5.49 -5.25
N LEU A 337 -12.33 -5.14 -6.44
CA LEU A 337 -11.57 -3.89 -6.66
C LEU A 337 -12.43 -2.65 -6.40
N ILE A 338 -13.68 -2.68 -6.84
CA ILE A 338 -14.60 -1.56 -6.68
C ILE A 338 -14.96 -1.31 -5.20
N VAL A 339 -15.15 -2.38 -4.42
CA VAL A 339 -15.44 -2.26 -2.98
C VAL A 339 -14.17 -1.89 -2.20
N ALA A 340 -13.02 -2.41 -2.59
CA ALA A 340 -11.75 -2.13 -1.91
C ALA A 340 -11.37 -0.63 -1.94
N VAL A 341 -11.63 0.07 -3.05
CA VAL A 341 -11.23 1.49 -3.18
C VAL A 341 -11.90 2.42 -2.16
N PRO A 342 -13.24 2.45 -1.99
CA PRO A 342 -13.84 3.24 -0.92
C PRO A 342 -13.36 2.83 0.47
N MET A 343 -13.19 1.53 0.72
CA MET A 343 -12.74 1.02 2.01
C MET A 343 -11.32 1.47 2.35
N MET A 344 -10.41 1.54 1.37
CA MET A 344 -9.06 2.07 1.56
C MET A 344 -9.01 3.51 2.09
N ILE A 345 -10.05 4.29 1.85
CA ILE A 345 -10.14 5.69 2.29
C ILE A 345 -10.94 5.80 3.58
N VAL A 346 -12.11 5.15 3.63
CA VAL A 346 -13.05 5.28 4.75
C VAL A 346 -12.53 4.62 6.03
N MET A 347 -11.97 3.42 5.95
CA MET A 347 -11.50 2.71 7.15
C MET A 347 -10.33 3.42 7.86
N PRO A 348 -9.27 3.89 7.17
CA PRO A 348 -8.23 4.69 7.82
C PRO A 348 -8.76 6.00 8.42
N TRP A 349 -9.71 6.64 7.74
CA TRP A 349 -10.35 7.84 8.28
C TRP A 349 -11.09 7.54 9.59
N ILE A 350 -11.84 6.42 9.67
CA ILE A 350 -12.48 5.96 10.92
C ILE A 350 -11.42 5.70 11.98
N ALA A 351 -10.36 4.95 11.68
CA ALA A 351 -9.30 4.63 12.63
C ALA A 351 -8.67 5.90 13.23
N LYS A 352 -8.34 6.88 12.39
CA LYS A 352 -7.78 8.17 12.84
C LYS A 352 -8.77 9.01 13.64
N SER A 353 -10.03 9.13 13.20
CA SER A 353 -11.04 9.94 13.85
C SER A 353 -11.47 9.41 15.22
N THR A 354 -11.35 8.10 15.42
CA THR A 354 -11.63 7.44 16.72
C THR A 354 -10.42 7.37 17.64
N GLY A 355 -9.24 7.78 17.18
CA GLY A 355 -8.00 7.66 17.96
C GLY A 355 -7.60 6.20 18.21
N MET A 356 -7.89 5.30 17.24
CA MET A 356 -7.59 3.88 17.36
C MET A 356 -6.07 3.66 17.46
N ASP A 357 -5.64 2.74 18.33
CA ASP A 357 -4.24 2.31 18.41
C ASP A 357 -3.73 1.80 17.06
N ASP A 358 -2.50 2.17 16.67
CA ASP A 358 -1.93 1.88 15.36
C ASP A 358 -1.86 0.38 15.04
N LEU A 359 -1.56 -0.45 16.04
CA LEU A 359 -1.47 -1.91 15.85
C LEU A 359 -2.86 -2.51 15.65
N VAL A 360 -3.85 -2.04 16.41
CA VAL A 360 -5.25 -2.44 16.26
C VAL A 360 -5.78 -2.00 14.89
N ALA A 361 -5.53 -0.75 14.52
CA ALA A 361 -5.90 -0.23 13.20
C ALA A 361 -5.27 -1.05 12.07
N GLY A 362 -3.97 -1.31 12.16
CA GLY A 362 -3.25 -2.14 11.20
C GLY A 362 -3.83 -3.55 11.09
N ALA A 363 -4.06 -4.22 12.22
CA ALA A 363 -4.63 -5.56 12.27
C ALA A 363 -6.07 -5.60 11.71
N TRP A 364 -6.87 -4.58 12.01
CA TRP A 364 -8.21 -4.42 11.44
C TRP A 364 -8.17 -4.26 9.93
N LEU A 365 -7.37 -3.32 9.43
CA LEU A 365 -7.19 -3.10 7.98
C LEU A 365 -6.66 -4.35 7.28
N GLY A 366 -5.65 -5.02 7.86
CA GLY A 366 -5.05 -6.23 7.32
C GLY A 366 -6.01 -7.41 7.23
N GLY A 367 -6.86 -7.58 8.24
CA GLY A 367 -7.87 -8.65 8.30
C GLY A 367 -9.09 -8.39 7.42
N THR A 368 -9.41 -7.12 7.16
CA THR A 368 -10.66 -6.73 6.48
C THR A 368 -10.49 -6.48 4.99
N LEU A 369 -9.46 -5.70 4.60
CA LEU A 369 -9.28 -5.30 3.20
C LEU A 369 -8.88 -6.47 2.32
N ASP A 370 -9.47 -6.57 1.14
CA ASP A 370 -9.42 -7.75 0.30
C ASP A 370 -8.08 -7.94 -0.45
N THR A 371 -7.27 -6.89 -0.63
CA THR A 371 -5.99 -7.01 -1.35
C THR A 371 -4.80 -6.53 -0.53
N SER A 372 -3.61 -7.10 -0.77
CA SER A 372 -2.37 -6.64 -0.12
C SER A 372 -2.09 -5.17 -0.45
N ALA A 373 -2.38 -4.75 -1.67
CA ALA A 373 -2.21 -3.37 -2.10
C ALA A 373 -3.12 -2.40 -1.33
N SER A 374 -4.40 -2.78 -1.13
CA SER A 374 -5.34 -1.99 -0.33
C SER A 374 -4.90 -1.87 1.13
N VAL A 375 -4.35 -2.93 1.71
CA VAL A 375 -3.85 -2.93 3.10
C VAL A 375 -2.66 -1.98 3.25
N VAL A 376 -1.71 -2.03 2.31
CA VAL A 376 -0.55 -1.12 2.31
C VAL A 376 -1.01 0.34 2.17
N ALA A 377 -1.92 0.61 1.23
CA ALA A 377 -2.48 1.94 1.01
C ALA A 377 -3.18 2.48 2.26
N ALA A 378 -4.12 1.72 2.81
CA ALA A 378 -4.90 2.10 3.97
C ALA A 378 -4.02 2.22 5.24
N GLY A 379 -3.11 1.27 5.45
CA GLY A 379 -2.18 1.30 6.58
C GLY A 379 -1.26 2.52 6.54
N ALA A 380 -0.72 2.87 5.37
CA ALA A 380 0.11 4.05 5.19
C ALA A 380 -0.64 5.36 5.49
N LEU A 381 -1.97 5.40 5.24
CA LEU A 381 -2.80 6.54 5.62
C LEU A 381 -2.96 6.69 7.13
N VAL A 382 -2.81 5.62 7.91
CA VAL A 382 -2.87 5.67 9.38
C VAL A 382 -1.48 5.99 9.95
N SER A 383 -0.53 5.07 9.79
CA SER A 383 0.86 5.19 10.24
C SER A 383 1.74 4.09 9.63
N ASP A 384 3.07 4.23 9.76
CA ASP A 384 4.02 3.18 9.34
C ASP A 384 3.84 1.89 10.17
N ALA A 385 3.55 2.00 11.48
CA ALA A 385 3.27 0.86 12.35
C ALA A 385 1.97 0.14 11.94
N ALA A 386 0.90 0.88 11.65
CA ALA A 386 -0.35 0.30 11.13
C ALA A 386 -0.15 -0.39 9.78
N MET A 387 0.64 0.20 8.87
CA MET A 387 0.97 -0.41 7.59
C MET A 387 1.71 -1.74 7.77
N LYS A 388 2.76 -1.77 8.58
CA LYS A 388 3.56 -2.97 8.87
C LYS A 388 2.71 -4.08 9.49
N THR A 389 1.92 -3.75 10.52
CA THR A 389 1.01 -4.69 11.18
C THR A 389 -0.02 -5.25 10.20
N GLY A 390 -0.65 -4.39 9.43
CA GLY A 390 -1.64 -4.77 8.42
C GLY A 390 -1.07 -5.72 7.38
N VAL A 391 0.14 -5.46 6.89
CA VAL A 391 0.85 -6.32 5.93
C VAL A 391 1.13 -7.71 6.54
N ILE A 392 1.58 -7.79 7.78
CA ILE A 392 1.85 -9.07 8.45
C ILE A 392 0.56 -9.88 8.61
N VAL A 393 -0.53 -9.26 9.07
CA VAL A 393 -1.84 -9.92 9.20
C VAL A 393 -2.34 -10.39 7.84
N LYS A 394 -2.23 -9.56 6.80
CA LYS A 394 -2.64 -9.92 5.44
C LYS A 394 -1.83 -11.07 4.87
N PHE A 395 -0.53 -11.14 5.13
CA PHE A 395 0.30 -12.26 4.71
C PHE A 395 -0.11 -13.56 5.40
N SER A 396 -0.51 -13.49 6.68
CA SER A 396 -1.06 -14.63 7.41
C SER A 396 -2.35 -15.16 6.76
N GLN A 397 -3.24 -14.26 6.31
CA GLN A 397 -4.43 -14.66 5.53
C GLN A 397 -4.04 -15.26 4.16
N ASN A 398 -3.11 -14.65 3.45
CA ASN A 398 -2.69 -15.09 2.12
C ASN A 398 -2.06 -16.50 2.16
N ALA A 399 -1.40 -16.87 3.26
CA ALA A 399 -0.88 -18.22 3.45
C ALA A 399 -1.99 -19.28 3.43
N LEU A 400 -3.22 -18.92 3.81
CA LEU A 400 -4.37 -19.82 3.80
C LEU A 400 -4.98 -20.05 2.42
N ILE A 401 -4.62 -19.29 1.37
CA ILE A 401 -5.16 -19.44 0.01
C ILE A 401 -4.97 -20.88 -0.50
N GLY A 402 -3.77 -21.44 -0.32
CA GLY A 402 -3.45 -22.79 -0.76
C GLY A 402 -4.26 -23.86 -0.01
N VAL A 403 -4.43 -23.67 1.31
CA VAL A 403 -5.23 -24.57 2.15
C VAL A 403 -6.71 -24.52 1.76
N ALA A 404 -7.24 -23.31 1.57
CA ALA A 404 -8.63 -23.10 1.13
C ALA A 404 -8.88 -23.71 -0.25
N ALA A 405 -7.98 -23.47 -1.22
CA ALA A 405 -8.10 -24.04 -2.57
C ALA A 405 -8.07 -25.58 -2.54
N PHE A 406 -7.22 -26.18 -1.70
CA PHE A 406 -7.16 -27.62 -1.53
C PHE A 406 -8.44 -28.18 -0.90
N ALA A 407 -8.93 -27.55 0.18
CA ALA A 407 -10.19 -27.96 0.82
C ALA A 407 -11.40 -27.83 -0.13
N LEU A 408 -11.45 -26.74 -0.91
CA LEU A 408 -12.49 -26.51 -1.91
C LEU A 408 -12.45 -27.54 -3.03
N ALA A 409 -11.28 -27.94 -3.52
CA ALA A 409 -11.14 -28.95 -4.56
C ALA A 409 -11.68 -30.31 -4.07
N ILE A 410 -11.39 -30.69 -2.81
CA ILE A 410 -11.92 -31.92 -2.20
C ILE A 410 -13.44 -31.82 -2.06
N TRP A 411 -13.94 -30.76 -1.45
CA TRP A 411 -15.37 -30.58 -1.21
C TRP A 411 -16.19 -30.57 -2.52
N TRP A 412 -15.67 -29.88 -3.55
CA TRP A 412 -16.33 -29.80 -4.85
C TRP A 412 -16.34 -31.12 -5.59
N ALA A 413 -15.26 -31.91 -5.50
CA ALA A 413 -15.22 -33.26 -6.08
C ALA A 413 -16.29 -34.19 -5.49
N PHE A 414 -16.52 -34.11 -4.17
CA PHE A 414 -17.60 -34.86 -3.52
C PHE A 414 -19.01 -34.37 -3.93
N LYS A 415 -19.17 -33.05 -4.09
CA LYS A 415 -20.46 -32.43 -4.42
C LYS A 415 -20.89 -32.69 -5.86
N SER A 416 -19.96 -32.57 -6.81
CA SER A 416 -20.23 -32.69 -8.25
C SER A 416 -20.31 -34.14 -8.74
N GLY A 417 -19.89 -35.12 -7.94
CA GLY A 417 -19.84 -36.54 -8.34
C GLY A 417 -18.86 -36.82 -9.48
N THR A 418 -18.10 -35.84 -9.93
CA THR A 418 -17.18 -35.94 -11.06
C THR A 418 -15.76 -36.20 -10.57
N THR A 419 -15.31 -37.45 -10.67
CA THR A 419 -13.91 -37.86 -10.42
C THR A 419 -13.00 -37.66 -11.65
N THR A 420 -13.37 -36.81 -12.60
CA THR A 420 -12.66 -36.62 -13.88
C THR A 420 -11.40 -35.78 -13.82
N GLY A 421 -11.08 -35.14 -12.71
CA GLY A 421 -9.76 -34.51 -12.47
C GLY A 421 -9.02 -35.29 -11.39
N GLY A 422 -7.77 -35.68 -11.62
CA GLY A 422 -6.97 -36.48 -10.68
C GLY A 422 -7.04 -36.01 -9.24
N ARG A 423 -6.75 -36.89 -8.27
CA ARG A 423 -6.84 -36.61 -6.84
C ARG A 423 -6.12 -35.30 -6.47
N PRO A 424 -6.77 -34.39 -5.71
CA PRO A 424 -6.11 -33.16 -5.28
C PRO A 424 -4.78 -33.47 -4.59
N SER A 425 -3.69 -32.86 -5.09
CA SER A 425 -2.36 -33.06 -4.52
C SER A 425 -2.06 -31.98 -3.51
N ALA A 426 -1.45 -32.34 -2.37
CA ALA A 426 -0.95 -31.37 -1.38
C ALA A 426 0.02 -30.33 -1.99
N GLY A 427 0.62 -30.63 -3.15
CA GLY A 427 1.42 -29.69 -3.93
C GLY A 427 0.68 -28.40 -4.32
N VAL A 428 -0.66 -28.44 -4.39
CA VAL A 428 -1.49 -27.25 -4.66
C VAL A 428 -1.31 -26.19 -3.58
N ILE A 429 -1.11 -26.57 -2.33
CA ILE A 429 -0.86 -25.64 -1.22
C ILE A 429 0.39 -24.81 -1.51
N TRP A 430 1.49 -25.48 -1.89
CA TRP A 430 2.73 -24.79 -2.24
C TRP A 430 2.61 -23.98 -3.53
N GLN A 431 1.91 -24.46 -4.55
CA GLN A 431 1.73 -23.72 -5.80
C GLN A 431 0.96 -22.42 -5.59
N ARG A 432 -0.04 -22.41 -4.70
CA ARG A 432 -0.88 -21.23 -4.40
C ARG A 432 -0.32 -20.32 -3.32
N PHE A 433 0.68 -20.79 -2.57
CA PHE A 433 1.36 -19.94 -1.57
C PHE A 433 2.05 -18.75 -2.25
N PRO A 434 1.83 -17.51 -1.78
CA PRO A 434 2.43 -16.31 -2.39
C PRO A 434 3.93 -16.22 -2.07
N LYS A 435 4.79 -16.43 -3.10
CA LYS A 435 6.25 -16.55 -2.93
C LYS A 435 6.92 -15.24 -2.49
N PHE A 436 6.34 -14.10 -2.84
CA PHE A 436 6.86 -12.79 -2.41
C PHE A 436 6.88 -12.64 -0.88
N VAL A 437 6.00 -13.35 -0.15
CA VAL A 437 6.03 -13.39 1.33
C VAL A 437 7.33 -14.01 1.84
N LEU A 438 7.85 -15.04 1.16
CA LEU A 438 9.16 -15.59 1.49
C LEU A 438 10.28 -14.56 1.30
N GLY A 439 10.20 -13.77 0.22
CA GLY A 439 11.13 -12.67 -0.03
C GLY A 439 11.08 -11.60 1.07
N PHE A 440 9.89 -11.21 1.50
CA PHE A 440 9.68 -10.29 2.62
C PHE A 440 10.32 -10.82 3.91
N VAL A 441 10.01 -12.06 4.30
CA VAL A 441 10.58 -12.69 5.52
C VAL A 441 12.09 -12.83 5.40
N ALA A 442 12.60 -13.26 4.25
CA ALA A 442 14.05 -13.39 4.03
C ALA A 442 14.76 -12.03 4.13
N ALA A 443 14.19 -10.95 3.58
CA ALA A 443 14.74 -9.60 3.74
C ALA A 443 14.76 -9.18 5.22
N SER A 444 13.68 -9.44 5.98
CA SER A 444 13.62 -9.18 7.42
C SER A 444 14.69 -9.96 8.20
N VAL A 445 14.89 -11.24 7.91
CA VAL A 445 15.94 -12.06 8.53
C VAL A 445 17.33 -11.50 8.23
N VAL A 446 17.62 -11.16 6.96
CA VAL A 446 18.91 -10.59 6.54
C VAL A 446 19.21 -9.30 7.31
N PHE A 447 18.26 -8.39 7.38
CA PHE A 447 18.44 -7.10 8.07
C PHE A 447 18.48 -7.23 9.60
N SER A 448 17.86 -8.26 10.17
CA SER A 448 17.85 -8.47 11.63
C SER A 448 19.09 -9.18 12.15
N PHE A 449 19.71 -10.09 11.36
CA PHE A 449 20.73 -11.00 11.88
C PHE A 449 22.05 -11.01 11.09
N LEU A 450 22.04 -10.63 9.81
CA LEU A 450 23.20 -10.81 8.94
C LEU A 450 23.96 -9.51 8.63
N LEU A 451 23.31 -8.34 8.80
CA LEU A 451 23.92 -7.06 8.44
C LEU A 451 24.37 -6.28 9.68
N PRO A 452 25.51 -5.56 9.60
CA PRO A 452 25.95 -4.64 10.65
C PRO A 452 24.95 -3.49 10.86
N PRO A 453 24.75 -3.00 12.10
CA PRO A 453 23.82 -1.90 12.41
C PRO A 453 24.06 -0.62 11.61
N ASP A 454 25.31 -0.28 11.34
CA ASP A 454 25.67 0.90 10.56
C ASP A 454 25.21 0.80 9.10
N LEU A 455 25.29 -0.38 8.52
CA LEU A 455 24.82 -0.64 7.16
C LEU A 455 23.28 -0.55 7.09
N VAL A 456 22.59 -1.10 8.09
CA VAL A 456 21.13 -1.02 8.21
C VAL A 456 20.66 0.42 8.35
N SER A 457 21.23 1.17 9.31
CA SER A 457 20.86 2.57 9.55
C SER A 457 21.19 3.48 8.37
N GLY A 458 22.34 3.29 7.73
CA GLY A 458 22.79 4.09 6.59
C GLY A 458 21.97 3.88 5.31
N THR A 459 21.32 2.73 5.14
CA THR A 459 20.53 2.40 3.96
C THR A 459 19.02 2.55 4.15
N LYS A 460 18.54 2.65 5.40
CA LYS A 460 17.12 2.71 5.76
C LYS A 460 16.34 3.80 4.99
N SER A 461 16.88 5.01 4.90
CA SER A 461 16.22 6.13 4.21
C SER A 461 16.08 5.89 2.70
N ALA A 462 17.13 5.40 2.04
CA ALA A 462 17.10 5.13 0.60
C ALA A 462 16.15 3.97 0.26
N LEU A 463 16.19 2.88 1.02
CA LEU A 463 15.28 1.75 0.84
C LEU A 463 13.82 2.16 1.10
N GLY A 464 13.58 2.98 2.14
CA GLY A 464 12.25 3.52 2.43
C GLY A 464 11.71 4.37 1.29
N GLU A 465 12.55 5.24 0.71
CA GLU A 465 12.18 6.09 -0.41
C GLU A 465 11.89 5.28 -1.69
N ILE A 466 12.75 4.33 -2.03
CA ILE A 466 12.56 3.44 -3.18
C ILE A 466 11.28 2.61 -3.01
N ARG A 467 11.03 2.05 -1.82
CA ARG A 467 9.77 1.35 -1.49
C ARG A 467 8.55 2.24 -1.74
N THR A 468 8.62 3.52 -1.29
CA THR A 468 7.54 4.49 -1.48
C THR A 468 7.23 4.72 -2.97
N TRP A 469 8.25 4.75 -3.82
CA TRP A 469 8.05 4.83 -5.27
C TRP A 469 7.36 3.57 -5.84
N TRP A 470 7.78 2.37 -5.43
CA TRP A 470 7.11 1.13 -5.84
C TRP A 470 5.63 1.16 -5.47
N PHE A 471 5.30 1.62 -4.26
CA PHE A 471 3.92 1.75 -3.79
C PHE A 471 3.16 2.85 -4.53
N ALA A 472 3.77 3.99 -4.80
CA ALA A 472 3.14 5.06 -5.57
C ALA A 472 2.74 4.62 -6.98
N LEU A 473 3.60 3.87 -7.67
CA LEU A 473 3.29 3.27 -8.97
C LEU A 473 2.11 2.28 -8.86
N ALA A 474 2.13 1.42 -7.84
CA ALA A 474 1.04 0.46 -7.60
C ALA A 474 -0.30 1.17 -7.35
N PHE A 475 -0.33 2.24 -6.55
CA PHE A 475 -1.56 2.96 -6.22
C PHE A 475 -2.14 3.71 -7.42
N VAL A 476 -1.30 4.28 -8.27
CA VAL A 476 -1.73 4.82 -9.58
C VAL A 476 -2.37 3.71 -10.42
N CYS A 477 -1.73 2.54 -10.48
CA CYS A 477 -2.26 1.39 -11.23
C CYS A 477 -3.60 0.91 -10.68
N ILE A 478 -3.80 0.81 -9.35
CA ILE A 478 -5.10 0.48 -8.74
C ILE A 478 -6.18 1.44 -9.26
N GLY A 479 -5.91 2.74 -9.25
CA GLY A 479 -6.86 3.72 -9.76
C GLY A 479 -7.17 3.53 -11.25
N LEU A 480 -6.14 3.24 -12.06
CA LEU A 480 -6.29 3.01 -13.51
C LEU A 480 -7.03 1.71 -13.86
N GLU A 481 -6.95 0.69 -13.00
CA GLU A 481 -7.65 -0.60 -13.17
C GLU A 481 -9.10 -0.53 -12.71
N THR A 482 -9.45 0.39 -11.81
CA THR A 482 -10.78 0.43 -11.17
C THR A 482 -11.78 1.24 -11.99
N ARG A 483 -12.87 0.59 -12.43
CA ARG A 483 -13.97 1.20 -13.19
C ARG A 483 -15.31 0.93 -12.51
N PHE A 484 -15.95 1.98 -12.00
CA PHE A 484 -17.21 1.86 -11.23
C PHE A 484 -18.42 1.47 -12.09
N VAL A 485 -18.37 1.70 -13.40
CA VAL A 485 -19.51 1.45 -14.31
C VAL A 485 -19.84 -0.05 -14.45
N GLU A 486 -18.89 -0.94 -14.18
CA GLU A 486 -19.04 -2.39 -14.39
C GLU A 486 -19.92 -3.08 -13.33
N LEU A 487 -20.21 -2.39 -12.22
CA LEU A 487 -20.99 -2.94 -11.08
C LEU A 487 -22.48 -3.13 -11.36
N ALA A 488 -23.08 -2.29 -12.18
CA ALA A 488 -24.53 -2.14 -12.25
C ALA A 488 -25.23 -3.18 -13.16
N THR A 489 -24.46 -3.93 -13.97
CA THR A 489 -25.03 -4.63 -15.13
C THR A 489 -25.15 -6.15 -14.98
N TYR A 490 -24.65 -6.80 -13.90
CA TYR A 490 -24.63 -8.26 -13.81
C TYR A 490 -25.64 -8.84 -12.82
N GLU A 491 -26.44 -9.84 -13.24
CA GLU A 491 -27.39 -10.64 -12.42
C GLU A 491 -28.24 -9.88 -11.40
N GLN A 492 -28.81 -8.73 -11.77
CA GLN A 492 -29.67 -7.91 -10.89
C GLN A 492 -29.00 -7.51 -9.56
N GLY A 493 -27.67 -7.49 -9.46
CA GLY A 493 -26.93 -7.05 -8.28
C GLY A 493 -26.94 -8.02 -7.07
N ARG A 494 -27.52 -9.21 -7.17
CA ARG A 494 -27.57 -10.18 -6.06
C ARG A 494 -26.20 -10.63 -5.55
N PRO A 495 -25.21 -10.95 -6.42
CA PRO A 495 -23.87 -11.27 -5.96
C PRO A 495 -23.19 -10.08 -5.28
N ALA A 496 -23.41 -8.86 -5.77
CA ALA A 496 -22.88 -7.65 -5.16
C ALA A 496 -23.47 -7.41 -3.76
N LEU A 497 -24.78 -7.61 -3.58
CA LEU A 497 -25.42 -7.52 -2.26
C LEU A 497 -24.88 -8.56 -1.29
N ALA A 498 -24.67 -9.81 -1.75
CA ALA A 498 -24.06 -10.86 -0.92
C ALA A 498 -22.64 -10.47 -0.48
N PHE A 499 -21.84 -9.96 -1.42
CA PHE A 499 -20.48 -9.52 -1.13
C PHE A 499 -20.44 -8.35 -0.16
N ILE A 500 -21.23 -7.29 -0.40
CA ILE A 500 -21.29 -6.10 0.48
C ILE A 500 -21.78 -6.48 1.88
N GLY A 501 -22.80 -7.35 1.98
CA GLY A 501 -23.30 -7.84 3.26
C GLY A 501 -22.24 -8.64 4.04
N ALA A 502 -21.51 -9.52 3.34
CA ALA A 502 -20.42 -10.29 3.94
C ALA A 502 -19.24 -9.39 4.33
N GLN A 503 -18.93 -8.40 3.50
CA GLN A 503 -17.87 -7.44 3.78
C GLN A 503 -18.22 -6.53 4.97
N THR A 504 -19.48 -6.16 5.11
CA THR A 504 -19.95 -5.45 6.30
C THR A 504 -19.76 -6.27 7.57
N LEU A 505 -20.14 -7.55 7.55
CA LEU A 505 -19.85 -8.46 8.66
C LEU A 505 -18.33 -8.57 8.93
N ASN A 506 -17.54 -8.71 7.85
CA ASN A 506 -16.07 -8.81 7.95
C ASN A 506 -15.47 -7.59 8.66
N VAL A 507 -15.92 -6.37 8.33
CA VAL A 507 -15.48 -5.11 8.99
C VAL A 507 -15.63 -5.20 10.51
N PHE A 508 -16.81 -5.57 11.01
CA PHE A 508 -17.07 -5.64 12.46
C PHE A 508 -16.38 -6.83 13.12
N TRP A 509 -16.38 -7.99 12.47
CA TRP A 509 -15.77 -9.19 12.99
C TRP A 509 -14.25 -9.03 13.14
N THR A 510 -13.59 -8.53 12.12
CA THR A 510 -12.14 -8.30 12.15
C THR A 510 -11.76 -7.15 13.07
N LEU A 511 -12.61 -6.13 13.25
CA LEU A 511 -12.40 -5.09 14.26
C LEU A 511 -12.39 -5.69 15.67
N LEU A 512 -13.38 -6.54 15.98
CA LEU A 512 -13.43 -7.24 17.25
C LEU A 512 -12.16 -8.08 17.48
N LEU A 513 -11.75 -8.88 16.49
CA LEU A 513 -10.56 -9.70 16.58
C LEU A 513 -9.28 -8.86 16.71
N ALA A 514 -9.15 -7.78 15.95
CA ALA A 514 -8.02 -6.88 16.05
C ALA A 514 -7.90 -6.26 17.45
N PHE A 515 -9.02 -5.80 18.00
CA PHE A 515 -9.05 -5.27 19.37
C PHE A 515 -8.65 -6.32 20.42
N LEU A 516 -9.18 -7.53 20.33
CA LEU A 516 -8.90 -8.60 21.28
C LEU A 516 -7.45 -9.11 21.20
N LEU A 517 -6.90 -9.24 20.00
CA LEU A 517 -5.59 -9.86 19.77
C LEU A 517 -4.43 -8.85 19.80
N PHE A 518 -4.64 -7.63 19.26
CA PHE A 518 -3.60 -6.61 19.13
C PHE A 518 -3.78 -5.43 20.10
N GLY A 519 -4.95 -5.30 20.74
CA GLY A 519 -5.24 -4.23 21.70
C GLY A 519 -4.71 -4.47 23.12
N GLY A 520 -3.93 -5.53 23.36
CA GLY A 520 -3.41 -5.84 24.69
C GLY A 520 -4.44 -6.49 25.64
N VAL A 521 -5.60 -6.92 25.12
CA VAL A 521 -6.71 -7.48 25.94
C VAL A 521 -6.45 -8.93 26.31
N ILE A 522 -6.12 -9.79 25.33
CA ILE A 522 -5.88 -11.22 25.54
C ILE A 522 -4.37 -11.50 25.55
N PHE A 523 -3.63 -10.87 24.68
CA PHE A 523 -2.18 -11.03 24.52
C PHE A 523 -1.48 -9.68 24.67
N ALA A 524 -0.22 -9.70 25.11
CA ALA A 524 0.61 -8.50 25.10
C ALA A 524 0.74 -7.95 23.67
N GLN A 525 0.70 -6.63 23.52
CA GLN A 525 0.87 -6.00 22.22
C GLN A 525 2.24 -6.35 21.62
N PRO A 526 2.30 -6.73 20.33
CA PRO A 526 3.59 -6.94 19.66
C PRO A 526 4.35 -5.62 19.56
N ALA A 527 5.67 -5.66 19.80
CA ALA A 527 6.52 -4.49 19.61
C ALA A 527 6.80 -4.29 18.12
N ILE A 528 6.10 -3.36 17.46
CA ILE A 528 6.31 -2.96 16.06
C ILE A 528 6.64 -1.48 16.05
N ASN A 529 7.85 -1.13 15.60
CA ASN A 529 8.38 0.24 15.55
C ASN A 529 8.43 0.81 14.12
#